data_5520d3835c47dab8a0229a3e808a065f
#
_entry.id   5520d3835c47dab8a0229a3e808a065f
#
_cell.length_a   1.000
_cell.length_b   1.000
_cell.length_c   1.000
_cell.angle_alpha   90.00
_cell.angle_beta   90.00
_cell.angle_gamma   90.00
#
_symmetry.space_group_name_H-M   'P 1'
#
loop_
_entity.id
_entity.type
_entity.pdbx_description
1 polymer ?
#
loop_
_entity_poly.entity_id
_entity_poly.type
_entity_poly.pdbx_seq_one_letter_code
_entity_poly.pdbx_strand_id
1 'polypeptide(L)'
;MLPTFRFAAILAVTLFASLAFGEHTSNWAVLVGTSRFWFNYRHMANVLAMYRTVKRLGIPDSQIILMLPDDMACNPRNTFPGTVYSNSNRAMDLYGDNIEVDYRGYEVTVENFIRLLTDRVGDEMPRSKRLLTDERSNILVYMTGHGGNEFLKFQDAEEIGAWDLADAFQQMWEKKRFVDRF
;
A
#
# COMPACT_ATOMS: atom_id res chain seq x y z
N MET A 1 31.70 32.00 -38.76
CA MET A 1 32.04 31.08 -37.67
C MET A 1 31.33 31.49 -36.39
N LEU A 2 30.10 31.05 -36.12
CA LEU A 2 29.45 31.23 -34.80
C LEU A 2 28.04 30.58 -34.73
N PRO A 3 27.89 29.26 -35.02
CA PRO A 3 26.69 28.55 -34.52
C PRO A 3 26.98 27.46 -33.49
N THR A 4 28.23 26.98 -33.34
CA THR A 4 28.53 25.79 -32.52
C THR A 4 28.48 26.04 -31.01
N PHE A 5 28.80 27.28 -30.55
CA PHE A 5 28.76 27.61 -29.11
C PHE A 5 27.33 27.70 -28.52
N ARG A 6 26.35 28.10 -29.30
CA ARG A 6 24.96 28.23 -28.84
C ARG A 6 24.28 26.86 -28.61
N PHE A 7 24.57 25.88 -29.47
CA PHE A 7 24.05 24.54 -29.33
C PHE A 7 24.62 23.79 -28.14
N ALA A 8 25.91 23.94 -27.85
CA ALA A 8 26.55 23.32 -26.69
C ALA A 8 26.01 23.91 -25.36
N ALA A 9 25.73 25.20 -25.30
CA ALA A 9 25.17 25.84 -24.11
C ALA A 9 23.72 25.41 -23.86
N ILE A 10 22.89 25.26 -24.89
CA ILE A 10 21.50 24.78 -24.75
C ILE A 10 21.49 23.31 -24.34
N LEU A 11 22.36 22.46 -24.89
CA LEU A 11 22.49 21.06 -24.50
C LEU A 11 22.95 20.89 -23.05
N ALA A 12 23.90 21.71 -22.59
CA ALA A 12 24.35 21.71 -21.20
C ALA A 12 23.26 22.17 -20.23
N VAL A 13 22.46 23.18 -20.57
CA VAL A 13 21.35 23.66 -19.73
C VAL A 13 20.23 22.61 -19.65
N THR A 14 19.94 21.90 -20.73
CA THR A 14 18.93 20.83 -20.72
C THR A 14 19.42 19.59 -19.93
N LEU A 15 20.71 19.23 -19.98
CA LEU A 15 21.28 18.18 -19.15
C LEU A 15 21.29 18.54 -17.66
N PHE A 16 21.58 19.78 -17.31
CA PHE A 16 21.55 20.23 -15.90
C PHE A 16 20.12 20.38 -15.37
N ALA A 17 19.13 20.73 -16.20
CA ALA A 17 17.75 20.79 -15.79
C ALA A 17 17.15 19.40 -15.49
N SER A 18 17.59 18.34 -16.16
CA SER A 18 17.17 16.96 -15.87
C SER A 18 17.81 16.38 -14.61
N LEU A 19 18.90 16.97 -14.08
CA LEU A 19 19.55 16.54 -12.84
C LEU A 19 18.99 17.22 -11.58
N ALA A 20 18.13 18.24 -11.74
CA ALA A 20 17.64 19.03 -10.62
C ALA A 20 16.30 18.53 -10.03
N PHE A 21 15.61 17.63 -10.67
CA PHE A 21 14.45 16.95 -10.10
C PHE A 21 14.91 15.64 -9.51
N GLY A 22 15.01 15.59 -8.19
CA GLY A 22 15.17 14.31 -7.46
C GLY A 22 13.96 13.44 -7.77
N GLU A 23 14.02 12.68 -8.88
CA GLU A 23 12.96 11.77 -9.26
C GLU A 23 12.83 10.70 -8.17
N HIS A 24 11.62 10.52 -7.64
CA HIS A 24 11.30 9.36 -6.82
C HIS A 24 11.49 8.08 -7.66
N THR A 25 12.03 7.04 -7.07
CA THR A 25 12.33 5.78 -7.79
C THR A 25 11.08 4.94 -8.00
N SER A 26 10.15 4.99 -7.07
CA SER A 26 8.98 4.12 -7.06
C SER A 26 7.86 4.66 -6.18
N ASN A 27 6.63 4.28 -6.52
CA ASN A 27 5.45 4.49 -5.70
C ASN A 27 4.99 3.15 -5.15
N TRP A 28 4.81 3.07 -3.84
CA TRP A 28 4.36 1.87 -3.14
C TRP A 28 3.03 2.12 -2.45
N ALA A 29 2.25 1.06 -2.28
CA ALA A 29 1.03 1.08 -1.50
C ALA A 29 0.99 -0.10 -0.53
N VAL A 30 0.70 0.18 0.75
CA VAL A 30 0.41 -0.82 1.78
C VAL A 30 -1.06 -0.65 2.16
N LEU A 31 -1.89 -1.62 1.79
CA LEU A 31 -3.33 -1.56 1.89
C LEU A 31 -3.83 -2.64 2.87
N VAL A 32 -4.41 -2.22 3.97
CA VAL A 32 -4.75 -3.12 5.08
C VAL A 32 -6.23 -3.06 5.40
N GLY A 33 -6.94 -4.16 5.14
CA GLY A 33 -8.21 -4.44 5.78
C GLY A 33 -7.94 -5.09 7.12
N THR A 34 -8.51 -4.56 8.21
CA THR A 34 -8.21 -5.08 9.54
C THR A 34 -9.36 -5.88 10.16
N SER A 35 -10.54 -5.90 9.54
CA SER A 35 -11.74 -6.53 10.10
C SER A 35 -12.09 -7.85 9.41
N ARG A 36 -12.36 -8.90 10.22
CA ARG A 36 -12.90 -10.19 9.78
C ARG A 36 -14.42 -10.23 9.87
N PHE A 37 -14.98 -11.32 9.40
CA PHE A 37 -16.38 -11.70 9.42
C PHE A 37 -17.28 -10.93 8.47
N TRP A 38 -18.33 -11.60 8.03
CA TRP A 38 -19.27 -11.11 6.99
C TRP A 38 -19.88 -9.74 7.28
N PHE A 39 -20.23 -9.44 8.52
CA PHE A 39 -20.81 -8.16 8.87
C PHE A 39 -19.88 -6.95 8.69
N ASN A 40 -18.60 -7.21 8.46
CA ASN A 40 -17.56 -6.22 8.14
C ASN A 40 -17.26 -6.11 6.64
N TYR A 41 -18.13 -6.64 5.79
CA TYR A 41 -17.99 -6.62 4.32
C TYR A 41 -17.57 -5.25 3.78
N ARG A 42 -18.11 -4.16 4.33
CA ARG A 42 -17.78 -2.79 3.92
C ARG A 42 -16.29 -2.45 4.02
N HIS A 43 -15.59 -2.95 5.04
CA HIS A 43 -14.16 -2.69 5.19
C HIS A 43 -13.35 -3.41 4.10
N MET A 44 -13.74 -4.64 3.77
CA MET A 44 -13.16 -5.36 2.63
C MET A 44 -13.41 -4.62 1.32
N ALA A 45 -14.64 -4.17 1.08
CA ALA A 45 -14.98 -3.39 -0.11
C ALA A 45 -14.16 -2.08 -0.19
N ASN A 46 -13.94 -1.41 0.93
CA ASN A 46 -13.14 -0.17 0.98
C ASN A 46 -11.68 -0.41 0.59
N VAL A 47 -11.03 -1.43 1.16
CA VAL A 47 -9.61 -1.70 0.83
C VAL A 47 -9.45 -2.18 -0.61
N LEU A 48 -10.39 -2.99 -1.12
CA LEU A 48 -10.40 -3.43 -2.52
C LEU A 48 -10.64 -2.27 -3.49
N ALA A 49 -11.50 -1.31 -3.14
CA ALA A 49 -11.68 -0.09 -3.93
C ALA A 49 -10.38 0.73 -3.99
N MET A 50 -9.65 0.82 -2.87
CA MET A 50 -8.35 1.50 -2.82
C MET A 50 -7.32 0.75 -3.68
N TYR A 51 -7.25 -0.58 -3.61
CA TYR A 51 -6.38 -1.41 -4.44
C TYR A 51 -6.60 -1.12 -5.94
N ARG A 52 -7.85 -1.15 -6.41
CA ARG A 52 -8.17 -0.82 -7.81
C ARG A 52 -7.81 0.63 -8.16
N THR A 53 -7.96 1.54 -7.22
CA THR A 53 -7.62 2.94 -7.44
C THR A 53 -6.12 3.13 -7.64
N VAL A 54 -5.28 2.57 -6.79
CA VAL A 54 -3.82 2.71 -6.91
C VAL A 54 -3.27 1.98 -8.14
N LYS A 55 -3.84 0.81 -8.50
CA LYS A 55 -3.52 0.14 -9.79
C LYS A 55 -3.85 1.02 -10.99
N ARG A 56 -5.05 1.62 -11.00
CA ARG A 56 -5.46 2.52 -12.10
C ARG A 56 -4.57 3.77 -12.19
N LEU A 57 -4.01 4.22 -11.06
CA LEU A 57 -3.04 5.32 -11.02
C LEU A 57 -1.63 4.90 -11.43
N GLY A 58 -1.41 3.63 -11.77
CA GLY A 58 -0.18 3.14 -12.36
C GLY A 58 0.79 2.49 -11.37
N ILE A 59 0.39 2.21 -10.14
CA ILE A 59 1.22 1.42 -9.22
C ILE A 59 1.11 -0.06 -9.61
N PRO A 60 2.22 -0.73 -9.98
CA PRO A 60 2.19 -2.14 -10.36
C PRO A 60 1.95 -3.05 -9.14
N ASP A 61 1.39 -4.26 -9.35
CA ASP A 61 1.13 -5.22 -8.26
C ASP A 61 2.37 -5.53 -7.42
N SER A 62 3.54 -5.60 -8.03
CA SER A 62 4.81 -5.81 -7.33
C SER A 62 5.20 -4.71 -6.33
N GLN A 63 4.49 -3.58 -6.35
CA GLN A 63 4.67 -2.44 -5.44
C GLN A 63 3.41 -2.16 -4.60
N ILE A 64 2.43 -3.06 -4.63
CA ILE A 64 1.25 -3.01 -3.78
C ILE A 64 1.33 -4.19 -2.81
N ILE A 65 1.24 -3.93 -1.52
CA ILE A 65 1.11 -4.96 -0.51
C ILE A 65 -0.31 -4.90 0.04
N LEU A 66 -1.07 -5.96 -0.24
CA LEU A 66 -2.47 -6.07 0.17
C LEU A 66 -2.62 -7.10 1.29
N MET A 67 -3.19 -6.65 2.41
CA MET A 67 -3.44 -7.46 3.60
C MET A 67 -4.94 -7.60 3.82
N LEU A 68 -5.49 -8.82 3.68
CA LEU A 68 -6.91 -9.12 3.84
C LEU A 68 -7.13 -10.21 4.89
N PRO A 69 -7.79 -9.92 6.03
CA PRO A 69 -7.97 -10.88 7.11
C PRO A 69 -9.08 -11.91 6.84
N ASP A 70 -9.89 -11.72 5.80
CA ASP A 70 -10.98 -12.61 5.41
C ASP A 70 -11.17 -12.60 3.90
N ASP A 71 -11.92 -13.56 3.38
CA ASP A 71 -12.29 -13.65 1.97
C ASP A 71 -13.83 -13.49 1.83
N MET A 72 -14.26 -12.27 1.60
CA MET A 72 -15.69 -11.96 1.41
C MET A 72 -16.22 -12.44 0.07
N ALA A 73 -15.36 -12.58 -0.95
CA ALA A 73 -15.76 -13.10 -2.26
C ALA A 73 -16.20 -14.56 -2.17
N CYS A 74 -15.50 -15.36 -1.38
CA CYS A 74 -15.79 -16.80 -1.17
C CYS A 74 -16.66 -17.08 0.09
N ASN A 75 -17.17 -16.05 0.75
CA ASN A 75 -17.99 -16.27 1.94
C ASN A 75 -19.34 -16.92 1.58
N PRO A 76 -19.79 -17.95 2.31
CA PRO A 76 -21.08 -18.62 2.03
C PRO A 76 -22.32 -17.71 2.09
N ARG A 77 -22.22 -16.55 2.78
CA ARG A 77 -23.30 -15.56 2.85
C ARG A 77 -23.32 -14.63 1.64
N ASN A 78 -22.27 -14.67 0.78
CA ASN A 78 -22.21 -13.81 -0.39
C ASN A 78 -23.23 -14.28 -1.45
N THR A 79 -24.20 -13.47 -1.75
CA THR A 79 -25.21 -13.74 -2.78
C THR A 79 -24.62 -13.78 -4.18
N PHE A 80 -23.45 -13.17 -4.38
CA PHE A 80 -22.72 -13.11 -5.64
C PHE A 80 -21.29 -13.67 -5.45
N PRO A 81 -21.15 -15.03 -5.38
CA PRO A 81 -19.87 -15.67 -5.13
C PRO A 81 -18.77 -15.22 -6.09
N GLY A 82 -17.56 -15.04 -5.57
CA GLY A 82 -16.40 -14.62 -6.36
C GLY A 82 -16.32 -13.11 -6.62
N THR A 83 -17.28 -12.31 -6.12
CA THR A 83 -17.31 -10.86 -6.36
C THR A 83 -17.42 -10.06 -5.06
N VAL A 84 -16.99 -8.82 -5.10
CA VAL A 84 -17.18 -7.83 -4.01
C VAL A 84 -17.61 -6.50 -4.61
N TYR A 85 -18.66 -5.90 -4.05
CA TYR A 85 -19.21 -4.63 -4.51
C TYR A 85 -19.23 -3.58 -3.40
N SER A 86 -18.98 -2.31 -3.73
CA SER A 86 -19.02 -1.20 -2.78
C SER A 86 -20.44 -0.66 -2.54
N ASN A 87 -21.37 -0.98 -3.43
CA ASN A 87 -22.73 -0.44 -3.38
C ASN A 87 -23.78 -1.40 -3.98
N SER A 88 -25.06 -1.07 -3.75
CA SER A 88 -26.19 -1.92 -4.14
C SER A 88 -26.42 -2.03 -5.64
N ASN A 89 -25.99 -1.08 -6.44
CA ASN A 89 -26.14 -1.13 -7.90
C ASN A 89 -25.10 -2.03 -8.60
N ARG A 90 -24.10 -2.52 -7.88
CA ARG A 90 -23.08 -3.46 -8.35
C ARG A 90 -22.41 -3.02 -9.66
N ALA A 91 -22.15 -1.73 -9.79
CA ALA A 91 -21.58 -1.15 -11.01
C ALA A 91 -20.16 -1.67 -11.34
N MET A 92 -19.42 -2.09 -10.31
CA MET A 92 -18.04 -2.58 -10.47
C MET A 92 -17.76 -3.69 -9.46
N ASP A 93 -17.31 -4.83 -9.95
CA ASP A 93 -16.71 -5.87 -9.10
C ASP A 93 -15.33 -5.41 -8.65
N LEU A 94 -15.15 -5.27 -7.35
CA LEU A 94 -13.90 -4.82 -6.72
C LEU A 94 -12.89 -5.96 -6.56
N TYR A 95 -13.34 -7.21 -6.47
CA TYR A 95 -12.47 -8.37 -6.34
C TYR A 95 -11.84 -8.70 -7.70
N GLY A 96 -12.68 -9.01 -8.72
CA GLY A 96 -12.23 -9.29 -10.09
C GLY A 96 -11.28 -10.49 -10.18
N ASP A 97 -10.69 -10.68 -11.38
CA ASP A 97 -9.83 -11.85 -11.68
C ASP A 97 -8.35 -11.63 -11.36
N ASN A 98 -7.92 -10.40 -11.08
CA ASN A 98 -6.50 -10.00 -11.02
C ASN A 98 -6.09 -9.40 -9.67
N ILE A 99 -6.72 -9.82 -8.58
CA ILE A 99 -6.33 -9.37 -7.27
C ILE A 99 -5.18 -10.22 -6.71
N GLU A 100 -4.12 -9.56 -6.27
CA GLU A 100 -3.01 -10.20 -5.56
C GLU A 100 -3.09 -9.85 -4.08
N VAL A 101 -3.28 -10.86 -3.23
CA VAL A 101 -3.35 -10.70 -1.78
C VAL A 101 -2.10 -11.30 -1.16
N ASP A 102 -1.28 -10.48 -0.54
CA ASP A 102 0.03 -10.87 -0.01
C ASP A 102 -0.05 -11.45 1.39
N TYR A 103 -0.88 -10.87 2.26
CA TYR A 103 -1.13 -11.38 3.61
C TYR A 103 -2.60 -11.74 3.76
N ARG A 104 -2.87 -12.99 4.14
CA ARG A 104 -4.24 -13.53 4.20
C ARG A 104 -4.59 -14.02 5.60
N GLY A 105 -5.85 -13.85 5.99
CA GLY A 105 -6.38 -14.44 7.21
C GLY A 105 -5.57 -14.07 8.44
N TYR A 106 -5.07 -15.06 9.16
CA TYR A 106 -4.31 -14.88 10.39
C TYR A 106 -2.90 -14.27 10.20
N GLU A 107 -2.43 -14.09 8.97
CA GLU A 107 -1.19 -13.34 8.74
C GLU A 107 -1.38 -11.83 8.92
N VAL A 108 -2.63 -11.35 8.92
CA VAL A 108 -2.96 -9.93 9.09
C VAL A 108 -2.99 -9.60 10.58
N THR A 109 -1.83 -9.35 11.15
CA THR A 109 -1.60 -9.01 12.57
C THR A 109 -0.91 -7.67 12.69
N VAL A 110 -1.02 -7.04 13.87
CA VAL A 110 -0.26 -5.83 14.21
C VAL A 110 1.24 -6.11 14.10
N GLU A 111 1.70 -7.26 14.60
CA GLU A 111 3.12 -7.64 14.53
C GLU A 111 3.62 -7.71 13.08
N ASN A 112 2.94 -8.42 12.19
CA ASN A 112 3.34 -8.54 10.80
C ASN A 112 3.30 -7.20 10.07
N PHE A 113 2.31 -6.36 10.36
CA PHE A 113 2.22 -5.02 9.79
C PHE A 113 3.38 -4.13 10.24
N ILE A 114 3.71 -4.08 11.52
CA ILE A 114 4.85 -3.31 12.03
C ILE A 114 6.18 -3.85 11.49
N ARG A 115 6.36 -5.19 11.44
CA ARG A 115 7.56 -5.81 10.84
C ARG A 115 7.72 -5.42 9.36
N LEU A 116 6.61 -5.41 8.60
CA LEU A 116 6.61 -4.99 7.21
C LEU A 116 7.09 -3.55 7.05
N LEU A 117 6.51 -2.61 7.80
CA LEU A 117 6.87 -1.19 7.74
C LEU A 117 8.34 -0.96 8.12
N THR A 118 8.79 -1.64 9.17
CA THR A 118 10.11 -1.39 9.77
C THR A 118 11.24 -2.25 9.20
N ASP A 119 10.98 -2.96 8.08
CA ASP A 119 11.97 -3.84 7.40
C ASP A 119 12.52 -4.94 8.31
N ARG A 120 11.63 -5.56 9.07
CA ARG A 120 11.92 -6.72 9.92
C ARG A 120 11.30 -8.01 9.40
N VAL A 121 10.93 -8.03 8.15
CA VAL A 121 10.53 -9.23 7.40
C VAL A 121 11.82 -9.86 6.86
N GLY A 122 12.11 -11.10 7.24
CA GLY A 122 13.36 -11.77 6.86
C GLY A 122 13.52 -12.03 5.36
N ASP A 123 14.75 -12.24 4.94
CA ASP A 123 15.10 -12.46 3.52
C ASP A 123 14.52 -13.77 2.96
N GLU A 124 14.14 -14.70 3.82
CA GLU A 124 13.45 -15.94 3.49
C GLU A 124 12.02 -15.75 2.99
N MET A 125 11.41 -14.58 3.28
CA MET A 125 10.06 -14.29 2.84
C MET A 125 10.03 -13.90 1.36
N PRO A 126 8.98 -14.30 0.61
CA PRO A 126 8.80 -13.90 -0.78
C PRO A 126 8.83 -12.38 -0.96
N ARG A 127 9.36 -11.93 -2.10
CA ARG A 127 9.45 -10.49 -2.42
C ARG A 127 8.09 -9.77 -2.36
N SER A 128 7.00 -10.46 -2.72
CA SER A 128 5.63 -9.93 -2.64
C SER A 128 5.19 -9.59 -1.21
N LYS A 129 5.83 -10.18 -0.20
CA LYS A 129 5.56 -9.91 1.23
C LYS A 129 6.55 -8.92 1.85
N ARG A 130 7.36 -8.25 1.06
CA ARG A 130 8.41 -7.33 1.55
C ARG A 130 8.21 -5.94 0.98
N LEU A 131 8.25 -4.93 1.84
CA LEU A 131 8.21 -3.52 1.44
C LEU A 131 9.64 -3.08 1.05
N LEU A 132 9.99 -3.23 -0.24
CA LEU A 132 11.33 -3.00 -0.76
C LEU A 132 11.51 -1.55 -1.21
N THR A 133 11.27 -0.61 -0.32
CA THR A 133 11.38 0.83 -0.55
C THR A 133 12.77 1.36 -0.20
N ASP A 134 13.10 2.54 -0.72
CA ASP A 134 14.34 3.28 -0.50
C ASP A 134 14.06 4.77 -0.16
N GLU A 135 15.11 5.56 -0.01
CA GLU A 135 15.07 6.99 0.32
C GLU A 135 14.39 7.88 -0.74
N ARG A 136 14.10 7.34 -1.93
CA ARG A 136 13.42 8.04 -3.02
C ARG A 136 12.04 7.46 -3.34
N SER A 137 11.57 6.54 -2.54
CA SER A 137 10.25 5.93 -2.70
C SER A 137 9.16 6.76 -2.06
N ASN A 138 7.98 6.83 -2.69
CA ASN A 138 6.76 7.30 -2.03
C ASN A 138 5.96 6.11 -1.52
N ILE A 139 5.36 6.23 -0.36
CA ILE A 139 4.55 5.17 0.24
C ILE A 139 3.18 5.72 0.61
N LEU A 140 2.12 5.06 0.12
CA LEU A 140 0.76 5.23 0.59
C LEU A 140 0.46 4.11 1.59
N VAL A 141 0.13 4.45 2.83
CA VAL A 141 -0.42 3.50 3.81
C VAL A 141 -1.91 3.79 3.97
N TYR A 142 -2.75 2.80 3.67
CA TYR A 142 -4.19 2.86 3.86
C TYR A 142 -4.65 1.72 4.75
N MET A 143 -5.37 2.06 5.80
CA MET A 143 -5.90 1.09 6.77
C MET A 143 -7.41 1.32 6.94
N THR A 144 -8.17 0.25 7.05
CA THR A 144 -9.63 0.33 7.25
C THR A 144 -10.12 -0.81 8.14
N GLY A 145 -10.93 -0.45 9.14
CA GLY A 145 -11.47 -1.38 10.11
C GLY A 145 -12.19 -0.65 11.24
N HIS A 146 -12.50 -1.37 12.31
CA HIS A 146 -12.99 -0.79 13.55
C HIS A 146 -11.85 -0.11 14.31
N GLY A 147 -12.17 0.89 15.08
CA GLY A 147 -11.22 1.59 15.93
C GLY A 147 -11.91 2.42 16.98
N GLY A 148 -11.13 3.14 17.75
CA GLY A 148 -11.59 4.06 18.78
C GLY A 148 -10.65 5.26 18.91
N ASN A 149 -10.65 5.88 20.10
CA ASN A 149 -9.72 6.97 20.35
C ASN A 149 -8.29 6.43 20.39
N GLU A 150 -7.45 6.91 19.48
CA GLU A 150 -6.02 6.59 19.37
C GLU A 150 -5.68 5.12 19.07
N PHE A 151 -6.61 4.31 18.55
CA PHE A 151 -6.31 2.95 18.11
C PHE A 151 -7.16 2.47 16.92
N LEU A 152 -6.63 1.47 16.21
CA LEU A 152 -7.33 0.67 15.21
C LEU A 152 -7.28 -0.80 15.61
N LYS A 153 -8.41 -1.51 15.52
CA LYS A 153 -8.47 -2.95 15.82
C LYS A 153 -7.97 -3.79 14.65
N PHE A 154 -7.27 -4.85 14.98
CA PHE A 154 -6.91 -5.94 14.06
C PHE A 154 -7.67 -7.20 14.43
N GLN A 155 -8.60 -7.61 13.58
CA GLN A 155 -9.42 -8.84 13.68
C GLN A 155 -10.18 -8.99 15.01
N ASP A 156 -10.46 -7.90 15.73
CA ASP A 156 -11.01 -7.86 17.08
C ASP A 156 -10.18 -8.60 18.15
N ALA A 157 -8.94 -8.98 17.84
CA ALA A 157 -8.02 -9.69 18.73
C ALA A 157 -6.87 -8.83 19.22
N GLU A 158 -6.45 -7.84 18.40
CA GLU A 158 -5.32 -6.95 18.68
C GLU A 158 -5.73 -5.50 18.41
N GLU A 159 -4.94 -4.57 18.91
CA GLU A 159 -5.10 -3.14 18.65
C GLU A 159 -3.73 -2.54 18.31
N ILE A 160 -3.67 -1.71 17.27
CA ILE A 160 -2.53 -0.86 17.01
C ILE A 160 -2.83 0.54 17.55
N GLY A 161 -2.02 1.02 18.47
CA GLY A 161 -2.12 2.36 19.03
C GLY A 161 -1.52 3.42 18.09
N ALA A 162 -1.96 4.65 18.23
CA ALA A 162 -1.41 5.78 17.47
C ALA A 162 0.09 5.95 17.72
N TRP A 163 0.56 5.71 18.94
CA TRP A 163 1.98 5.79 19.30
C TRP A 163 2.80 4.68 18.65
N ASP A 164 2.30 3.42 18.62
CA ASP A 164 2.97 2.30 17.96
C ASP A 164 3.15 2.58 16.47
N LEU A 165 2.14 3.17 15.83
CA LEU A 165 2.19 3.55 14.43
C LEU A 165 3.16 4.72 14.18
N ALA A 166 3.16 5.72 15.07
CA ALA A 166 4.09 6.85 15.00
C ALA A 166 5.54 6.37 15.13
N ASP A 167 5.82 5.46 16.07
CA ASP A 167 7.15 4.86 16.26
C ASP A 167 7.57 4.05 15.03
N ALA A 168 6.65 3.32 14.40
CA ALA A 168 6.94 2.59 13.16
C ALA A 168 7.34 3.54 12.03
N PHE A 169 6.62 4.65 11.84
CA PHE A 169 6.96 5.66 10.83
C PHE A 169 8.28 6.37 11.16
N GLN A 170 8.56 6.66 12.44
CA GLN A 170 9.85 7.19 12.86
C GLN A 170 10.99 6.26 12.46
N GLN A 171 10.86 4.96 12.71
CA GLN A 171 11.87 3.98 12.33
C GLN A 171 12.02 3.86 10.79
N MET A 172 10.93 3.97 10.03
CA MET A 172 11.00 4.02 8.56
C MET A 172 11.79 5.24 8.09
N TRP A 173 11.55 6.40 8.70
CA TRP A 173 12.25 7.64 8.39
C TRP A 173 13.75 7.53 8.72
N GLU A 174 14.11 7.04 9.90
CA GLU A 174 15.51 6.82 10.32
C GLU A 174 16.25 5.87 9.39
N LYS A 175 15.56 4.85 8.87
CA LYS A 175 16.08 3.88 7.89
C LYS A 175 16.02 4.37 6.44
N LYS A 176 15.59 5.62 6.20
CA LYS A 176 15.43 6.20 4.87
C LYS A 176 14.61 5.34 3.92
N ARG A 177 13.42 4.93 4.39
CA ARG A 177 12.54 4.03 3.63
C ARG A 177 11.55 4.76 2.72
N PHE A 178 11.50 6.08 2.77
CA PHE A 178 10.67 6.92 1.91
C PHE A 178 11.30 8.30 1.73
N VAL A 179 10.83 9.03 0.72
CA VAL A 179 11.31 10.38 0.43
C VAL A 179 10.92 11.34 1.55
N ASP A 180 11.91 12.04 2.08
CA ASP A 180 11.73 13.12 3.05
C ASP A 180 11.45 14.41 2.26
N ARG A 181 10.18 14.79 2.17
CA ARG A 181 9.74 16.06 1.58
C ARG A 181 8.91 16.82 2.60
N PHE A 182 9.55 17.74 3.27
CA PHE A 182 8.88 18.77 4.05
C PHE A 182 8.97 20.11 3.34
#